data_35579252352b0ccc3f8d2a44428e4d83
#
_entry.id   35579252352b0ccc3f8d2a44428e4d83
#
_cell.length_a   1.000
_cell.length_b   1.000
_cell.length_c   1.000
_cell.angle_alpha   90.00
_cell.angle_beta   90.00
_cell.angle_gamma   90.00
#
_symmetry.space_group_name_H-M   'P 1'
#
loop_
_entity.id
_entity.type
_entity.pdbx_description
1 polymer ?
#
loop_
_entity_poly.entity_id
_entity_poly.type
_entity_poly.pdbx_seq_one_letter_code
_entity_poly.pdbx_strand_id
1 'polypeptide(L)'
;MANVEEKKNELDDKKIFTSNAQRTTTVAKGETIIELKDVTIRFNKNNLKVDNLKEYFIRLVTKQLMFQEFIALKDINLDIKKGEAWGFLGTNGAGKSTLLKVVSRILKPASGTVKVSGTVAALIELGAGIDPQLTARENIFLNGTLLGYSKAFIESKFDDIVEFSELQDFLDSPVKNFSSGMKTRLAFSIATAVEPDILIADEILAVGDMRFKKKCAAKMTAMLEDGTTLLYVSHNIAAVKKQCNKAMWLDHGNVVMVGDADTVCDAFKAEMDAPAPAKTQSKDKK
;
A
#
# COMPACT_ATOMS: atom_id res chain seq x y z
N MET A 1 -40.42 -15.63 11.94
CA MET A 1 -39.37 -15.85 10.93
C MET A 1 -38.36 -14.70 10.86
N ALA A 2 -38.71 -13.44 11.15
CA ALA A 2 -37.80 -12.32 11.16
C ALA A 2 -36.64 -12.41 12.19
N ASN A 3 -36.87 -13.06 13.33
CA ASN A 3 -35.91 -13.13 14.45
C ASN A 3 -34.73 -14.12 14.24
N VAL A 4 -34.77 -14.94 13.18
CA VAL A 4 -33.69 -15.91 12.86
C VAL A 4 -32.73 -15.35 11.83
N GLU A 5 -33.21 -14.49 10.93
CA GLU A 5 -32.34 -13.80 9.95
C GLU A 5 -31.51 -12.68 10.57
N GLU A 6 -32.05 -11.92 11.52
CA GLU A 6 -31.29 -10.91 12.27
C GLU A 6 -30.14 -11.53 13.09
N LYS A 7 -30.39 -12.67 13.75
CA LYS A 7 -29.32 -13.38 14.49
C LYS A 7 -28.26 -14.00 13.58
N LYS A 8 -28.59 -14.32 12.34
CA LYS A 8 -27.65 -14.88 11.37
C LYS A 8 -26.74 -13.80 10.81
N ASN A 9 -27.28 -12.60 10.54
CA ASN A 9 -26.50 -11.45 10.13
C ASN A 9 -25.56 -10.95 11.24
N GLU A 10 -26.01 -10.90 12.50
CA GLU A 10 -25.11 -10.55 13.64
C GLU A 10 -23.98 -11.55 13.87
N LEU A 11 -24.20 -12.83 13.54
CA LEU A 11 -23.18 -13.88 13.66
C LEU A 11 -22.17 -13.86 12.50
N ASP A 12 -22.60 -13.47 11.31
CA ASP A 12 -21.72 -13.32 10.14
C ASP A 12 -20.88 -12.02 10.24
N ASP A 13 -21.45 -10.93 10.76
CA ASP A 13 -20.68 -9.69 11.05
C ASP A 13 -19.63 -9.92 12.13
N LYS A 14 -19.92 -10.69 13.18
CA LYS A 14 -18.93 -11.06 14.19
C LYS A 14 -17.80 -11.95 13.63
N LYS A 15 -18.08 -12.81 12.64
CA LYS A 15 -17.07 -13.63 11.98
C LYS A 15 -16.13 -12.84 11.07
N ILE A 16 -16.62 -11.75 10.47
CA ILE A 16 -15.79 -10.88 9.62
C ILE A 16 -14.77 -10.10 10.48
N PHE A 17 -15.15 -9.65 11.69
CA PHE A 17 -14.25 -8.95 12.60
C PHE A 17 -13.27 -9.87 13.35
N THR A 18 -13.62 -11.14 13.60
CA THR A 18 -12.74 -12.07 14.31
C THR A 18 -11.67 -12.72 13.43
N SER A 19 -11.77 -12.64 12.09
CA SER A 19 -10.79 -13.26 11.20
C SER A 19 -9.47 -12.48 11.06
N ASN A 20 -9.44 -11.20 11.41
CA ASN A 20 -8.23 -10.37 11.34
C ASN A 20 -7.45 -10.25 12.67
N ALA A 21 -8.07 -10.58 13.81
CA ALA A 21 -7.46 -10.42 15.13
C ALA A 21 -6.60 -11.62 15.59
N GLN A 22 -6.51 -12.71 14.81
CA GLN A 22 -5.79 -13.92 15.19
C GLN A 22 -4.91 -14.48 14.07
N ARG A 23 -3.91 -13.71 13.61
CA ARG A 23 -2.76 -14.27 12.89
C ARG A 23 -1.48 -13.49 13.21
N THR A 24 -1.13 -13.37 14.46
CA THR A 24 0.26 -13.16 14.85
C THR A 24 0.99 -14.50 14.76
N THR A 25 1.14 -15.03 13.57
CA THR A 25 2.17 -16.03 13.32
C THR A 25 3.47 -15.22 13.29
N THR A 26 4.23 -15.26 14.39
CA THR A 26 5.55 -14.64 14.44
C THR A 26 6.43 -15.36 13.41
N VAL A 27 6.67 -14.71 12.27
CA VAL A 27 7.54 -15.21 11.21
C VAL A 27 8.98 -14.95 11.65
N ALA A 28 9.84 -15.97 11.63
CA ALA A 28 11.24 -15.79 11.97
C ALA A 28 12.00 -15.02 10.88
N LYS A 29 13.10 -14.34 11.25
CA LYS A 29 13.94 -13.62 10.28
C LYS A 29 14.46 -14.61 9.22
N GLY A 30 14.29 -14.25 7.95
CA GLY A 30 14.69 -15.09 6.80
C GLY A 30 13.63 -16.07 6.30
N GLU A 31 12.49 -16.25 7.01
CA GLU A 31 11.34 -16.98 6.50
C GLU A 31 10.51 -16.12 5.54
N THR A 32 9.78 -16.75 4.61
CA THR A 32 8.94 -16.04 3.65
C THR A 32 7.77 -15.38 4.36
N ILE A 33 7.70 -14.05 4.29
CA ILE A 33 6.65 -13.24 4.88
C ILE A 33 5.60 -12.82 3.84
N ILE A 34 6.01 -12.68 2.56
CA ILE A 34 5.13 -12.40 1.43
C ILE A 34 5.41 -13.42 0.34
N GLU A 35 4.38 -14.13 -0.12
CA GLU A 35 4.44 -15.07 -1.25
C GLU A 35 3.34 -14.71 -2.27
N LEU A 36 3.76 -14.38 -3.48
CA LEU A 36 2.88 -14.16 -4.64
C LEU A 36 3.16 -15.24 -5.67
N LYS A 37 2.11 -15.96 -6.11
CA LYS A 37 2.21 -17.01 -7.15
C LYS A 37 1.19 -16.75 -8.24
N ASP A 38 1.67 -16.50 -9.46
CA ASP A 38 0.90 -16.28 -10.69
C ASP A 38 -0.21 -15.23 -10.52
N VAL A 39 0.11 -14.16 -9.78
CA VAL A 39 -0.86 -13.14 -9.40
C VAL A 39 -1.17 -12.22 -10.57
N THR A 40 -2.46 -12.20 -10.97
CA THR A 40 -2.97 -11.32 -12.02
C THR A 40 -4.07 -10.42 -11.46
N ILE A 41 -3.98 -9.12 -11.74
CA ILE A 41 -4.98 -8.12 -11.40
C ILE A 41 -5.61 -7.56 -12.66
N ARG A 42 -6.96 -7.60 -12.72
CA ARG A 42 -7.76 -7.07 -13.82
C ARG A 42 -8.72 -6.01 -13.32
N PHE A 43 -8.82 -4.92 -14.05
CA PHE A 43 -9.83 -3.89 -13.83
C PHE A 43 -10.75 -3.80 -15.04
N ASN A 44 -12.04 -3.62 -14.78
CA ASN A 44 -12.99 -3.30 -15.84
C ASN A 44 -12.86 -1.82 -16.20
N LYS A 45 -12.56 -1.53 -17.48
CA LYS A 45 -12.40 -0.15 -17.98
C LYS A 45 -13.75 0.55 -18.23
N ASN A 46 -14.86 -0.12 -17.99
CA ASN A 46 -16.20 0.45 -18.19
C ASN A 46 -16.57 1.41 -17.04
N ASN A 47 -16.06 2.64 -17.13
CA ASN A 47 -16.60 3.80 -16.41
C ASN A 47 -17.85 4.38 -17.12
N LEU A 48 -18.63 3.57 -17.80
CA LEU A 48 -19.91 4.02 -18.31
C LEU A 48 -20.91 3.93 -17.15
N LYS A 49 -21.08 5.04 -16.43
CA LYS A 49 -22.29 5.26 -15.66
C LYS A 49 -23.46 5.12 -16.63
N VAL A 50 -24.15 3.99 -16.55
CA VAL A 50 -25.42 3.80 -17.29
C VAL A 50 -26.47 4.47 -16.43
N ASP A 51 -26.76 5.72 -16.66
CA ASP A 51 -27.73 6.50 -15.89
C ASP A 51 -29.19 6.12 -16.19
N ASN A 52 -29.42 5.22 -17.21
CA ASN A 52 -30.74 4.78 -17.62
C ASN A 52 -30.82 3.27 -17.87
N LEU A 53 -31.78 2.62 -17.20
CA LEU A 53 -32.13 1.19 -17.43
C LEU A 53 -32.41 0.85 -18.91
N LYS A 54 -32.94 1.82 -19.67
CA LYS A 54 -33.20 1.69 -21.11
C LYS A 54 -31.90 1.55 -21.93
N GLU A 55 -30.89 2.30 -21.59
CA GLU A 55 -29.58 2.28 -22.23
C GLU A 55 -28.82 0.99 -21.89
N TYR A 56 -28.96 0.52 -20.66
CA TYR A 56 -28.45 -0.78 -20.22
C TYR A 56 -29.03 -1.92 -21.06
N PHE A 57 -30.36 -1.93 -21.28
CA PHE A 57 -31.04 -2.96 -22.05
C PHE A 57 -30.65 -2.93 -23.55
N ILE A 58 -30.50 -1.73 -24.14
CA ILE A 58 -30.08 -1.58 -25.54
C ILE A 58 -28.66 -2.12 -25.73
N ARG A 59 -27.77 -1.81 -24.81
CA ARG A 59 -26.35 -2.26 -24.85
C ARG A 59 -26.22 -3.77 -24.57
N LEU A 60 -27.10 -4.32 -23.75
CA LEU A 60 -27.17 -5.77 -23.51
C LEU A 60 -27.58 -6.54 -24.77
N VAL A 61 -28.60 -6.05 -25.50
CA VAL A 61 -29.12 -6.68 -26.73
C VAL A 61 -28.15 -6.47 -27.91
N THR A 62 -27.47 -5.34 -27.99
CA THR A 62 -26.53 -5.02 -29.08
C THR A 62 -25.14 -5.61 -28.88
N LYS A 63 -24.88 -6.42 -27.81
CA LYS A 63 -23.55 -6.94 -27.43
C LYS A 63 -22.46 -5.86 -27.32
N GLN A 64 -22.84 -4.60 -27.17
CA GLN A 64 -21.93 -3.47 -26.96
C GLN A 64 -21.43 -3.34 -25.51
N LEU A 65 -21.85 -4.21 -24.59
CA LEU A 65 -21.20 -4.46 -23.31
C LEU A 65 -19.87 -5.22 -23.56
N MET A 66 -18.99 -4.68 -24.40
CA MET A 66 -17.62 -5.15 -24.46
C MET A 66 -16.91 -4.65 -23.20
N PHE A 67 -16.78 -5.51 -22.20
CA PHE A 67 -15.93 -5.30 -21.05
C PHE A 67 -14.48 -5.18 -21.58
N GLN A 68 -13.97 -3.97 -21.68
CA GLN A 68 -12.55 -3.78 -21.89
C GLN A 68 -11.84 -4.03 -20.58
N GLU A 69 -11.34 -5.23 -20.41
CA GLU A 69 -10.50 -5.58 -19.28
C GLU A 69 -9.13 -4.89 -19.44
N PHE A 70 -8.70 -4.24 -18.40
CA PHE A 70 -7.34 -3.71 -18.27
C PHE A 70 -6.58 -4.60 -17.29
N ILE A 71 -5.53 -5.26 -17.76
CA ILE A 71 -4.65 -6.07 -16.91
C ILE A 71 -3.62 -5.11 -16.30
N ALA A 72 -3.71 -4.90 -15.01
CA ALA A 72 -2.81 -4.01 -14.27
C ALA A 72 -1.56 -4.74 -13.75
N LEU A 73 -1.67 -6.04 -13.47
CA LEU A 73 -0.57 -6.93 -13.13
C LEU A 73 -0.83 -8.29 -13.80
N LYS A 74 0.21 -8.89 -14.36
CA LYS A 74 0.12 -10.15 -15.08
C LYS A 74 1.15 -11.15 -14.56
N ASP A 75 0.65 -12.30 -14.08
CA ASP A 75 1.44 -13.48 -13.69
C ASP A 75 2.63 -13.14 -12.77
N ILE A 76 2.39 -12.29 -11.76
CA ILE A 76 3.43 -11.85 -10.83
C ILE A 76 3.79 -12.97 -9.87
N ASN A 77 5.09 -13.30 -9.84
CA ASN A 77 5.70 -14.22 -8.89
C ASN A 77 6.73 -13.47 -8.06
N LEU A 78 6.63 -13.53 -6.73
CA LEU A 78 7.51 -12.81 -5.82
C LEU A 78 7.50 -13.46 -4.43
N ASP A 79 8.68 -13.76 -3.91
CA ASP A 79 8.89 -14.22 -2.55
C ASP A 79 9.77 -13.21 -1.80
N ILE A 80 9.25 -12.68 -0.70
CA ILE A 80 9.96 -11.74 0.16
C ILE A 80 10.15 -12.39 1.54
N LYS A 81 11.38 -12.34 2.03
CA LYS A 81 11.73 -12.84 3.35
C LYS A 81 11.65 -11.75 4.40
N LYS A 82 11.32 -12.15 5.64
CA LYS A 82 11.28 -11.22 6.77
C LYS A 82 12.64 -10.56 6.98
N GLY A 83 12.63 -9.22 7.11
CA GLY A 83 13.81 -8.38 7.28
C GLY A 83 14.48 -7.97 5.96
N GLU A 84 13.93 -8.33 4.79
CA GLU A 84 14.42 -7.81 3.52
C GLU A 84 13.86 -6.41 3.25
N ALA A 85 14.64 -5.58 2.54
CA ALA A 85 14.21 -4.28 2.04
C ALA A 85 14.13 -4.33 0.50
N TRP A 86 12.92 -4.19 -0.04
CA TRP A 86 12.62 -4.30 -1.46
C TRP A 86 12.25 -2.98 -2.09
N GLY A 87 12.94 -2.60 -3.16
CA GLY A 87 12.61 -1.44 -4.01
C GLY A 87 11.74 -1.83 -5.20
N PHE A 88 10.68 -1.05 -5.48
CA PHE A 88 9.83 -1.25 -6.66
C PHE A 88 10.03 -0.11 -7.65
N LEU A 89 10.59 -0.43 -8.82
CA LEU A 89 10.92 0.49 -9.90
C LEU A 89 9.95 0.33 -11.06
N GLY A 90 9.82 1.36 -11.86
CA GLY A 90 9.00 1.38 -13.08
C GLY A 90 8.39 2.75 -13.34
N THR A 91 7.93 2.97 -14.55
CA THR A 91 7.26 4.20 -14.99
C THR A 91 5.89 4.39 -14.29
N ASN A 92 5.28 5.57 -14.47
CA ASN A 92 3.91 5.78 -14.02
C ASN A 92 2.96 4.84 -14.76
N GLY A 93 2.08 4.16 -14.01
CA GLY A 93 1.19 3.14 -14.58
C GLY A 93 1.81 1.75 -14.73
N ALA A 94 3.08 1.52 -14.35
CA ALA A 94 3.72 0.20 -14.44
C ALA A 94 3.10 -0.87 -13.54
N GLY A 95 2.23 -0.51 -12.57
CA GLY A 95 1.56 -1.45 -11.68
C GLY A 95 2.07 -1.44 -10.24
N LYS A 96 3.07 -0.62 -9.88
CA LYS A 96 3.67 -0.56 -8.53
C LYS A 96 2.65 -0.39 -7.42
N SER A 97 1.82 0.66 -7.49
CA SER A 97 0.79 0.92 -6.46
C SER A 97 -0.27 -0.19 -6.42
N THR A 98 -0.58 -0.82 -7.56
CA THR A 98 -1.49 -1.98 -7.61
C THR A 98 -0.90 -3.17 -6.87
N LEU A 99 0.39 -3.48 -7.08
CA LEU A 99 1.10 -4.55 -6.38
C LEU A 99 1.11 -4.31 -4.87
N LEU A 100 1.39 -3.09 -4.43
CA LEU A 100 1.38 -2.76 -3.00
C LEU A 100 -0.02 -2.87 -2.39
N LYS A 101 -1.08 -2.49 -3.10
CA LYS A 101 -2.47 -2.70 -2.67
C LYS A 101 -2.83 -4.19 -2.54
N VAL A 102 -2.25 -5.05 -3.38
CA VAL A 102 -2.40 -6.51 -3.25
C VAL A 102 -1.73 -7.00 -1.97
N VAL A 103 -0.49 -6.58 -1.72
CA VAL A 103 0.24 -6.95 -0.50
C VAL A 103 -0.44 -6.40 0.75
N SER A 104 -1.00 -5.18 0.69
CA SER A 104 -1.80 -4.58 1.77
C SER A 104 -3.17 -5.24 1.95
N ARG A 105 -3.51 -6.29 1.17
CA ARG A 105 -4.81 -6.98 1.18
C ARG A 105 -6.01 -6.09 0.82
N ILE A 106 -5.77 -4.92 0.21
CA ILE A 106 -6.81 -4.01 -0.27
C ILE A 106 -7.42 -4.53 -1.57
N LEU A 107 -6.59 -5.14 -2.45
CA LEU A 107 -7.03 -5.72 -3.71
C LEU A 107 -6.91 -7.24 -3.67
N LYS A 108 -7.97 -7.93 -4.13
CA LYS A 108 -7.95 -9.37 -4.35
C LYS A 108 -7.49 -9.68 -5.79
N PRO A 109 -6.65 -10.70 -5.99
CA PRO A 109 -6.24 -11.11 -7.33
C PRO A 109 -7.42 -11.72 -8.11
N ALA A 110 -7.42 -11.51 -9.44
CA ALA A 110 -8.33 -12.18 -10.36
C ALA A 110 -7.93 -13.65 -10.55
N SER A 111 -6.62 -13.94 -10.50
CA SER A 111 -6.05 -15.29 -10.49
C SER A 111 -4.74 -15.31 -9.70
N GLY A 112 -4.26 -16.51 -9.36
CA GLY A 112 -3.07 -16.73 -8.54
C GLY A 112 -3.36 -16.69 -7.04
N THR A 113 -2.30 -16.78 -6.24
CA THR A 113 -2.38 -16.81 -4.77
C THR A 113 -1.50 -15.74 -4.14
N VAL A 114 -2.02 -15.13 -3.07
CA VAL A 114 -1.32 -14.12 -2.28
C VAL A 114 -1.31 -14.58 -0.82
N LYS A 115 -0.13 -14.76 -0.26
CA LYS A 115 0.04 -15.01 1.16
C LYS A 115 0.90 -13.91 1.75
N VAL A 116 0.37 -13.23 2.75
CA VAL A 116 1.07 -12.21 3.51
C VAL A 116 0.93 -12.56 4.99
N SER A 117 2.02 -12.72 5.69
CA SER A 117 2.06 -13.04 7.12
C SER A 117 2.46 -11.80 7.92
N GLY A 118 1.96 -11.70 9.15
CA GLY A 118 2.24 -10.55 10.01
C GLY A 118 1.41 -9.31 9.76
N THR A 119 1.77 -8.24 10.47
CA THR A 119 1.12 -6.93 10.44
C THR A 119 1.70 -6.05 9.34
N VAL A 120 0.84 -5.32 8.63
CA VAL A 120 1.24 -4.42 7.53
C VAL A 120 0.89 -2.99 7.88
N ALA A 121 1.89 -2.10 7.89
CA ALA A 121 1.68 -0.66 7.93
C ALA A 121 1.97 -0.05 6.56
N ALA A 122 0.95 0.55 5.94
CA ALA A 122 1.09 1.20 4.64
C ALA A 122 1.18 2.72 4.81
N LEU A 123 2.35 3.28 4.55
CA LEU A 123 2.56 4.73 4.54
C LEU A 123 2.20 5.36 3.18
N ILE A 124 1.83 4.56 2.19
CA ILE A 124 1.48 5.03 0.82
C ILE A 124 0.22 5.90 0.83
N GLU A 125 -0.69 5.64 1.74
CA GLU A 125 -1.93 6.40 1.93
C GLU A 125 -1.90 7.09 3.30
N LEU A 126 -0.79 7.78 3.63
CA LEU A 126 -0.66 8.54 4.88
C LEU A 126 -1.85 9.49 5.05
N GLY A 127 -2.69 9.19 6.04
CA GLY A 127 -3.93 9.92 6.28
C GLY A 127 -5.20 9.24 5.76
N ALA A 128 -5.12 8.16 5.00
CA ALA A 128 -6.26 7.29 4.77
C ALA A 128 -6.72 6.70 6.12
N GLY A 129 -7.94 6.97 6.52
CA GLY A 129 -8.47 6.59 7.84
C GLY A 129 -8.43 7.73 8.88
N ILE A 130 -7.78 8.85 8.60
CA ILE A 130 -7.92 10.05 9.45
C ILE A 130 -9.25 10.72 9.15
N ASP A 131 -10.13 10.78 10.15
CA ASP A 131 -11.37 11.55 10.07
C ASP A 131 -11.09 13.02 10.42
N PRO A 132 -11.31 13.95 9.47
CA PRO A 132 -11.07 15.37 9.73
C PRO A 132 -11.96 15.98 10.80
N GLN A 133 -13.11 15.38 11.10
CA GLN A 133 -14.06 15.90 12.09
C GLN A 133 -13.67 15.50 13.52
N LEU A 134 -12.92 14.43 13.67
CA LEU A 134 -12.42 13.97 14.95
C LEU A 134 -11.16 14.73 15.36
N THR A 135 -10.91 14.77 16.69
CA THR A 135 -9.68 15.30 17.27
C THR A 135 -8.47 14.42 16.93
N ALA A 136 -7.25 14.92 17.19
CA ALA A 136 -6.05 14.10 17.02
C ALA A 136 -6.06 12.88 17.94
N ARG A 137 -6.50 13.07 19.21
CA ARG A 137 -6.68 12.01 20.19
C ARG A 137 -7.60 10.91 19.67
N GLU A 138 -8.80 11.27 19.21
CA GLU A 138 -9.77 10.31 18.68
C GLU A 138 -9.26 9.60 17.42
N ASN A 139 -8.53 10.30 16.55
CA ASN A 139 -7.91 9.71 15.39
C ASN A 139 -6.81 8.69 15.74
N ILE A 140 -6.05 8.89 16.81
CA ILE A 140 -5.07 7.89 17.29
C ILE A 140 -5.79 6.58 17.62
N PHE A 141 -6.89 6.64 18.35
CA PHE A 141 -7.67 5.44 18.69
C PHE A 141 -8.37 4.83 17.48
N LEU A 142 -8.98 5.65 16.63
CA LEU A 142 -9.65 5.20 15.42
C LEU A 142 -8.68 4.45 14.51
N ASN A 143 -7.56 5.06 14.16
CA ASN A 143 -6.58 4.46 13.26
C ASN A 143 -5.90 3.23 13.89
N GLY A 144 -5.56 3.27 15.16
CA GLY A 144 -5.04 2.11 15.87
C GLY A 144 -6.02 0.92 15.81
N THR A 145 -7.32 1.18 15.98
CA THR A 145 -8.36 0.15 15.87
C THR A 145 -8.51 -0.37 14.44
N LEU A 146 -8.46 0.51 13.44
CA LEU A 146 -8.50 0.12 12.02
C LEU A 146 -7.30 -0.76 11.63
N LEU A 147 -6.14 -0.53 12.24
CA LEU A 147 -4.96 -1.38 12.10
C LEU A 147 -5.07 -2.72 12.86
N GLY A 148 -6.15 -2.92 13.62
CA GLY A 148 -6.45 -4.17 14.34
C GLY A 148 -5.89 -4.24 15.76
N TYR A 149 -5.45 -3.12 16.36
CA TYR A 149 -4.92 -3.10 17.73
C TYR A 149 -6.02 -2.95 18.78
N SER A 150 -5.79 -3.58 19.94
CA SER A 150 -6.68 -3.40 21.08
C SER A 150 -6.56 -2.00 21.68
N LYS A 151 -7.64 -1.51 22.28
CA LYS A 151 -7.64 -0.21 22.98
C LYS A 151 -6.51 -0.10 24.00
N ALA A 152 -6.31 -1.14 24.83
CA ALA A 152 -5.26 -1.18 25.85
C ALA A 152 -3.85 -1.04 25.23
N PHE A 153 -3.63 -1.67 24.07
CA PHE A 153 -2.36 -1.53 23.35
C PHE A 153 -2.17 -0.09 22.82
N ILE A 154 -3.20 0.51 22.23
CA ILE A 154 -3.14 1.90 21.74
C ILE A 154 -2.89 2.86 22.92
N GLU A 155 -3.54 2.64 24.07
CA GLU A 155 -3.31 3.41 25.30
C GLU A 155 -1.85 3.33 25.75
N SER A 156 -1.23 2.15 25.70
CA SER A 156 0.18 1.96 26.07
C SER A 156 1.18 2.66 25.14
N LYS A 157 0.78 2.95 23.88
CA LYS A 157 1.59 3.65 22.87
C LYS A 157 1.21 5.11 22.68
N PHE A 158 0.20 5.57 23.40
CA PHE A 158 -0.38 6.89 23.19
C PHE A 158 0.65 8.01 23.38
N ASP A 159 1.38 7.97 24.49
CA ASP A 159 2.36 9.00 24.82
C ASP A 159 3.52 9.00 23.81
N ASP A 160 3.99 7.83 23.35
CA ASP A 160 5.01 7.70 22.32
C ASP A 160 4.53 8.34 20.99
N ILE A 161 3.27 8.11 20.61
CA ILE A 161 2.66 8.70 19.40
C ILE A 161 2.61 10.22 19.51
N VAL A 162 2.17 10.72 20.65
CA VAL A 162 2.03 12.16 20.91
C VAL A 162 3.39 12.84 20.89
N GLU A 163 4.38 12.29 21.59
CA GLU A 163 5.74 12.82 21.62
C GLU A 163 6.40 12.80 20.24
N PHE A 164 6.21 11.70 19.49
CA PHE A 164 6.79 11.60 18.17
C PHE A 164 6.16 12.61 17.19
N SER A 165 4.85 12.80 17.25
CA SER A 165 4.12 13.72 16.36
C SER A 165 4.38 15.19 16.64
N GLU A 166 4.83 15.54 17.86
CA GLU A 166 5.00 16.92 18.35
C GLU A 166 3.67 17.71 18.30
N LEU A 167 2.54 17.06 18.63
CA LEU A 167 1.20 17.63 18.55
C LEU A 167 0.52 17.73 19.93
N GLN A 168 1.28 17.80 21.02
CA GLN A 168 0.78 17.82 22.41
C GLN A 168 -0.29 18.89 22.62
N ASP A 169 -0.05 20.11 22.11
CA ASP A 169 -0.95 21.26 22.29
C ASP A 169 -2.20 21.20 21.41
N PHE A 170 -2.26 20.24 20.50
CA PHE A 170 -3.33 20.12 19.48
C PHE A 170 -4.16 18.84 19.61
N LEU A 171 -3.95 18.04 20.67
CA LEU A 171 -4.58 16.72 20.83
C LEU A 171 -6.10 16.76 20.79
N ASP A 172 -6.69 17.77 21.39
CA ASP A 172 -8.14 17.92 21.50
C ASP A 172 -8.73 18.85 20.43
N SER A 173 -7.92 19.22 19.44
CA SER A 173 -8.35 19.99 18.27
C SER A 173 -8.76 19.08 17.10
N PRO A 174 -9.89 19.38 16.41
CA PRO A 174 -10.29 18.63 15.22
C PRO A 174 -9.23 18.70 14.10
N VAL A 175 -8.95 17.55 13.47
CA VAL A 175 -7.89 17.43 12.46
C VAL A 175 -8.17 18.25 11.19
N LYS A 176 -9.43 18.63 10.93
CA LYS A 176 -9.74 19.58 9.85
C LYS A 176 -8.98 20.92 9.94
N ASN A 177 -8.64 21.34 11.18
CA ASN A 177 -7.90 22.57 11.45
C ASN A 177 -6.38 22.41 11.30
N PHE A 178 -5.90 21.21 11.07
CA PHE A 178 -4.47 20.92 10.96
C PHE A 178 -3.91 21.31 9.59
N SER A 179 -2.68 21.81 9.58
CA SER A 179 -1.91 21.93 8.34
C SER A 179 -1.64 20.55 7.73
N SER A 180 -1.28 20.50 6.45
CA SER A 180 -0.88 19.25 5.80
C SER A 180 0.29 18.57 6.52
N GLY A 181 1.26 19.35 7.01
CA GLY A 181 2.38 18.85 7.79
C GLY A 181 1.94 18.21 9.12
N MET A 182 1.02 18.84 9.88
CA MET A 182 0.49 18.27 11.13
C MET A 182 -0.25 16.96 10.87
N LYS A 183 -1.06 16.90 9.81
CA LYS A 183 -1.78 15.67 9.42
C LYS A 183 -0.81 14.54 9.11
N THR A 184 0.25 14.84 8.37
CA THR A 184 1.28 13.85 8.04
C THR A 184 2.06 13.40 9.26
N ARG A 185 2.42 14.32 10.17
CA ARG A 185 3.08 13.99 11.43
C ARG A 185 2.24 13.02 12.26
N LEU A 186 0.94 13.32 12.42
CA LEU A 186 -0.01 12.47 13.14
C LEU A 186 -0.09 11.08 12.51
N ALA A 187 -0.34 11.02 11.19
CA ALA A 187 -0.49 9.76 10.45
C ALA A 187 0.76 8.88 10.53
N PHE A 188 1.95 9.48 10.33
CA PHE A 188 3.22 8.77 10.42
C PHE A 188 3.47 8.23 11.84
N SER A 189 3.21 9.06 12.86
CA SER A 189 3.39 8.67 14.26
C SER A 189 2.52 7.47 14.64
N ILE A 190 1.25 7.47 14.22
CA ILE A 190 0.34 6.35 14.46
C ILE A 190 0.83 5.08 13.74
N ALA A 191 1.16 5.20 12.46
CA ALA A 191 1.56 4.05 11.64
C ALA A 191 2.88 3.40 12.08
N THR A 192 3.78 4.16 12.70
CA THR A 192 5.11 3.68 13.12
C THR A 192 5.25 3.45 14.62
N ALA A 193 4.25 3.80 15.42
CA ALA A 193 4.22 3.50 16.86
C ALA A 193 4.15 2.00 17.14
N VAL A 194 3.65 1.27 16.19
CA VAL A 194 3.41 -0.16 16.26
C VAL A 194 4.40 -0.80 15.31
N GLU A 195 5.46 -1.32 15.78
CA GLU A 195 6.51 -1.98 15.01
C GLU A 195 5.93 -3.06 14.08
N PRO A 196 5.53 -2.72 12.83
CA PRO A 196 4.88 -3.65 11.92
C PRO A 196 5.89 -4.66 11.41
N ASP A 197 5.42 -5.88 11.06
CA ASP A 197 6.26 -6.86 10.40
C ASP A 197 6.64 -6.44 8.97
N ILE A 198 5.74 -5.69 8.30
CA ILE A 198 5.91 -5.18 6.93
C ILE A 198 5.57 -3.70 6.92
N LEU A 199 6.53 -2.88 6.49
CA LEU A 199 6.36 -1.46 6.26
C LEU A 199 6.32 -1.19 4.77
N ILE A 200 5.25 -0.59 4.28
CA ILE A 200 5.12 -0.15 2.89
C ILE A 200 5.27 1.35 2.86
N ALA A 201 6.32 1.83 2.21
CA ALA A 201 6.67 3.24 2.15
C ALA A 201 6.78 3.73 0.70
N ASP A 202 6.28 4.94 0.47
CA ASP A 202 6.44 5.66 -0.79
C ASP A 202 7.36 6.87 -0.57
N GLU A 203 7.83 7.47 -1.65
CA GLU A 203 8.66 8.70 -1.67
C GLU A 203 8.06 9.85 -0.86
N ILE A 204 6.76 9.81 -0.56
CA ILE A 204 6.00 10.79 0.24
C ILE A 204 6.54 10.96 1.69
N LEU A 205 7.50 10.13 2.14
CA LEU A 205 8.23 10.36 3.40
C LEU A 205 9.04 11.67 3.42
N ALA A 206 9.07 12.39 2.31
CA ALA A 206 9.64 13.74 2.20
C ALA A 206 8.70 14.84 2.75
N VAL A 207 7.56 14.51 3.38
CA VAL A 207 6.57 15.49 3.87
C VAL A 207 6.93 15.99 5.27
N GLY A 208 6.69 17.27 5.50
CA GLY A 208 7.06 17.95 6.75
C GLY A 208 8.34 18.80 6.59
N ASP A 209 8.72 19.44 7.68
CA ASP A 209 9.96 20.20 7.73
C ASP A 209 11.21 19.28 7.77
N MET A 210 12.38 19.86 7.57
CA MET A 210 13.64 19.13 7.50
C MET A 210 13.95 18.36 8.79
N ARG A 211 13.53 18.87 9.95
CA ARG A 211 13.79 18.23 11.25
C ARG A 211 12.93 16.97 11.40
N PHE A 212 11.65 17.06 11.07
CA PHE A 212 10.74 15.92 11.13
C PHE A 212 11.12 14.82 10.12
N LYS A 213 11.56 15.20 8.90
CA LYS A 213 12.10 14.24 7.91
C LYS A 213 13.27 13.43 8.46
N LYS A 214 14.20 14.06 9.16
CA LYS A 214 15.32 13.35 9.79
C LYS A 214 14.84 12.40 10.88
N LYS A 215 13.84 12.81 11.68
CA LYS A 215 13.24 11.99 12.73
C LYS A 215 12.54 10.75 12.15
N CYS A 216 11.76 10.91 11.06
CA CYS A 216 11.15 9.81 10.33
C CYS A 216 12.18 8.85 9.76
N ALA A 217 13.23 9.36 9.11
CA ALA A 217 14.30 8.52 8.55
C ALA A 217 15.01 7.70 9.63
N ALA A 218 15.33 8.31 10.79
CA ALA A 218 15.94 7.60 11.90
C ALA A 218 15.01 6.50 12.46
N LYS A 219 13.71 6.79 12.61
CA LYS A 219 12.72 5.77 13.07
C LYS A 219 12.62 4.61 12.10
N MET A 220 12.58 4.89 10.78
CA MET A 220 12.57 3.83 9.76
C MET A 220 13.84 2.98 9.80
N THR A 221 15.01 3.60 9.93
CA THR A 221 16.27 2.87 10.02
C THR A 221 16.25 1.92 11.22
N ALA A 222 15.85 2.41 12.39
CA ALA A 222 15.73 1.57 13.58
C ALA A 222 14.77 0.38 13.37
N MET A 223 13.59 0.61 12.75
CA MET A 223 12.64 -0.48 12.45
C MET A 223 13.24 -1.53 11.52
N LEU A 224 14.04 -1.12 10.52
CA LEU A 224 14.72 -2.06 9.61
C LEU A 224 15.80 -2.88 10.33
N GLU A 225 16.56 -2.25 11.22
CA GLU A 225 17.56 -2.92 12.06
C GLU A 225 16.91 -3.96 12.99
N ASP A 226 15.71 -3.67 13.50
CA ASP A 226 14.88 -4.57 14.31
C ASP A 226 14.21 -5.69 13.51
N GLY A 227 14.40 -5.71 12.17
CA GLY A 227 13.95 -6.79 11.29
C GLY A 227 12.58 -6.59 10.64
N THR A 228 12.06 -5.36 10.63
CA THR A 228 10.88 -5.00 9.80
C THR A 228 11.22 -5.18 8.32
N THR A 229 10.31 -5.77 7.56
CA THR A 229 10.43 -5.91 6.11
C THR A 229 9.98 -4.63 5.43
N LEU A 230 10.80 -4.05 4.56
CA LEU A 230 10.48 -2.81 3.83
C LEU A 230 10.05 -3.10 2.40
N LEU A 231 8.93 -2.53 1.99
CA LEU A 231 8.52 -2.39 0.59
C LEU A 231 8.56 -0.90 0.23
N TYR A 232 9.53 -0.51 -0.57
CA TYR A 232 9.79 0.89 -0.89
C TYR A 232 9.53 1.21 -2.35
N VAL A 233 8.65 2.19 -2.61
CA VAL A 233 8.43 2.74 -3.94
C VAL A 233 9.05 4.11 -4.01
N SER A 234 9.92 4.34 -4.99
CA SER A 234 10.49 5.66 -5.23
C SER A 234 10.87 5.81 -6.70
N HIS A 235 10.72 7.03 -7.20
CA HIS A 235 11.28 7.41 -8.49
C HIS A 235 12.77 7.78 -8.38
N ASN A 236 13.28 7.94 -7.17
CA ASN A 236 14.67 8.24 -6.90
C ASN A 236 15.50 6.96 -6.76
N ILE A 237 16.17 6.57 -7.85
CA ILE A 237 17.02 5.38 -7.92
C ILE A 237 18.08 5.36 -6.80
N ALA A 238 18.69 6.50 -6.50
CA ALA A 238 19.70 6.59 -5.45
C ALA A 238 19.14 6.30 -4.05
N ALA A 239 17.87 6.69 -3.80
CA ALA A 239 17.19 6.35 -2.55
C ALA A 239 16.90 4.85 -2.45
N VAL A 240 16.49 4.21 -3.55
CA VAL A 240 16.27 2.75 -3.61
C VAL A 240 17.57 2.01 -3.34
N LYS A 241 18.67 2.35 -4.03
CA LYS A 241 19.99 1.74 -3.80
C LYS A 241 20.47 1.86 -2.36
N LYS A 242 20.18 3.01 -1.72
CA LYS A 242 20.61 3.26 -0.33
C LYS A 242 19.80 2.46 0.69
N GLN A 243 18.50 2.25 0.46
CA GLN A 243 17.59 1.72 1.46
C GLN A 243 17.19 0.27 1.24
N CYS A 244 17.38 -0.26 0.02
CA CYS A 244 16.91 -1.58 -0.36
C CYS A 244 18.08 -2.49 -0.71
N ASN A 245 17.97 -3.76 -0.35
CA ASN A 245 18.93 -4.79 -0.75
C ASN A 245 18.45 -5.60 -1.96
N LYS A 246 17.17 -5.56 -2.26
CA LYS A 246 16.53 -6.21 -3.41
C LYS A 246 15.69 -5.19 -4.17
N ALA A 247 15.45 -5.45 -5.45
CA ALA A 247 14.51 -4.65 -6.23
C ALA A 247 13.75 -5.47 -7.27
N MET A 248 12.60 -4.96 -7.65
CA MET A 248 11.79 -5.43 -8.77
C MET A 248 11.48 -4.27 -9.70
N TRP A 249 11.78 -4.46 -10.98
CA TRP A 249 11.38 -3.54 -12.05
C TRP A 249 10.11 -4.05 -12.72
N LEU A 250 9.08 -3.23 -12.69
CA LEU A 250 7.79 -3.46 -13.35
C LEU A 250 7.66 -2.55 -14.57
N ASP A 251 7.12 -3.10 -15.67
CA ASP A 251 6.71 -2.33 -16.83
C ASP A 251 5.38 -2.85 -17.37
N HIS A 252 4.39 -1.95 -17.52
CA HIS A 252 3.03 -2.25 -18.01
C HIS A 252 2.42 -3.53 -17.38
N GLY A 253 2.59 -3.68 -16.07
CA GLY A 253 2.04 -4.80 -15.29
C GLY A 253 2.83 -6.10 -15.37
N ASN A 254 3.96 -6.13 -16.06
CA ASN A 254 4.84 -7.29 -16.17
C ASN A 254 6.11 -7.06 -15.37
N VAL A 255 6.71 -8.14 -14.87
CA VAL A 255 8.04 -8.12 -14.25
C VAL A 255 9.09 -8.12 -15.34
N VAL A 256 9.93 -7.09 -15.38
CA VAL A 256 11.07 -7.00 -16.30
C VAL A 256 12.30 -7.63 -15.68
N MET A 257 12.58 -7.27 -14.43
CA MET A 257 13.76 -7.77 -13.71
C MET A 257 13.51 -7.82 -12.21
N VAL A 258 14.06 -8.84 -11.56
CA VAL A 258 14.09 -9.03 -10.10
C VAL A 258 15.49 -9.41 -9.68
N GLY A 259 15.99 -8.84 -8.59
CA GLY A 259 17.30 -9.22 -8.09
C GLY A 259 17.86 -8.25 -7.06
N ASP A 260 19.18 -8.16 -7.05
CA ASP A 260 19.91 -7.21 -6.23
C ASP A 260 19.57 -5.77 -6.60
N ALA A 261 19.41 -4.89 -5.58
CA ALA A 261 18.94 -3.54 -5.80
C ALA A 261 19.85 -2.71 -6.72
N ASP A 262 21.16 -2.84 -6.58
CA ASP A 262 22.10 -2.09 -7.42
C ASP A 262 21.98 -2.52 -8.88
N THR A 263 21.96 -3.84 -9.14
CA THR A 263 21.86 -4.40 -10.49
C THR A 263 20.56 -3.98 -11.18
N VAL A 264 19.42 -4.11 -10.49
CA VAL A 264 18.11 -3.77 -11.07
C VAL A 264 17.99 -2.26 -11.29
N CYS A 265 18.50 -1.44 -10.37
CA CYS A 265 18.52 0.01 -10.48
C CYS A 265 19.38 0.49 -11.67
N ASP A 266 20.54 -0.13 -11.89
CA ASP A 266 21.42 0.24 -13.01
C ASP A 266 20.80 -0.15 -14.36
N ALA A 267 20.19 -1.33 -14.43
CA ALA A 267 19.45 -1.75 -15.62
C ALA A 267 18.25 -0.83 -15.93
N PHE A 268 17.46 -0.47 -14.88
CA PHE A 268 16.35 0.47 -15.03
C PHE A 268 16.81 1.84 -15.50
N LYS A 269 17.92 2.35 -14.94
CA LYS A 269 18.49 3.64 -15.35
C LYS A 269 18.95 3.62 -16.79
N ALA A 270 19.66 2.56 -17.22
CA ALA A 270 20.13 2.42 -18.60
C ALA A 270 18.96 2.44 -19.61
N GLU A 271 17.83 1.79 -19.27
CA GLU A 271 16.64 1.83 -20.11
C GLU A 271 16.01 3.23 -20.17
N MET A 272 15.97 3.95 -19.04
CA MET A 272 15.42 5.31 -19.00
C MET A 272 16.30 6.34 -19.75
N ASP A 273 17.62 6.14 -19.75
CA ASP A 273 18.56 7.00 -20.45
C ASP A 273 18.69 6.63 -21.95
N ALA A 274 18.14 5.49 -22.38
CA ALA A 274 18.16 5.07 -23.77
C ALA A 274 17.32 6.02 -24.65
N PRO A 275 17.81 6.43 -25.83
CA PRO A 275 17.04 7.27 -26.73
C PRO A 275 15.77 6.55 -27.17
N ALA A 276 14.62 7.25 -27.08
CA ALA A 276 13.34 6.69 -27.51
C ALA A 276 13.45 6.13 -28.93
N PRO A 277 12.95 4.91 -29.20
CA PRO A 277 12.98 4.34 -30.55
C PRO A 277 12.31 5.30 -31.53
N ALA A 278 12.98 5.65 -32.61
CA ALA A 278 12.48 6.54 -33.64
C ALA A 278 11.12 6.03 -34.11
N LYS A 279 10.05 6.81 -33.87
CA LYS A 279 8.71 6.50 -34.40
C LYS A 279 8.83 6.35 -35.89
N THR A 280 8.78 5.11 -36.38
CA THR A 280 8.66 4.82 -37.80
C THR A 280 7.34 5.43 -38.26
N GLN A 281 7.41 6.59 -38.88
CA GLN A 281 6.27 7.16 -39.59
C GLN A 281 5.90 6.18 -40.68
N SER A 282 4.84 5.40 -40.46
CA SER A 282 4.18 4.71 -41.54
C SER A 282 3.67 5.78 -42.53
N LYS A 283 4.39 5.95 -43.64
CA LYS A 283 3.90 6.69 -44.79
C LYS A 283 2.78 5.85 -45.38
N ASP A 284 1.57 6.09 -44.94
CA ASP A 284 0.42 5.71 -45.75
C ASP A 284 0.43 6.59 -46.99
N LYS A 285 0.92 6.03 -48.07
CA LYS A 285 0.72 6.53 -49.42
C LYS A 285 -0.61 5.96 -49.98
N LYS A 286 -1.54 6.90 -50.20
CA LYS A 286 -2.66 6.85 -51.18
C LYS A 286 -3.67 5.72 -51.03
#